data_b5b0d9806350f23c5f77683d1182de03
#
_entry.id   b5b0d9806350f23c5f77683d1182de03
#
_cell.length_a   1.000
_cell.length_b   1.000
_cell.length_c   1.000
_cell.angle_alpha   90.00
_cell.angle_beta   90.00
_cell.angle_gamma   90.00
#
_symmetry.space_group_name_H-M   'P 1'
#
loop_
_entity.id
_entity.type
_entity.pdbx_description
1 polymer ?
#
loop_
_entity_poly.entity_id
_entity_poly.type
_entity_poly.pdbx_seq_one_letter_code
_entity_poly.pdbx_strand_id
1 'polypeptide(L)'
;MRYLSLTKKIYNASQGYINGSIIFENNHRLDFIEVKNTDTIPKIKYRYHYMNEAQIMIFRYDNAPHHVEIVSFPHHKHEVDDIKESLEPSLDEVLLEIAQKQRNIKP
;
A
#
# COMPACT_ATOMS: atom_id res chain seq x y z
N MET A 1 -11.08 -4.58 -12.18
CA MET A 1 -10.99 -3.20 -11.63
C MET A 1 -12.17 -2.40 -12.13
N ARG A 2 -12.91 -1.78 -11.20
CA ARG A 2 -14.10 -1.02 -11.53
C ARG A 2 -13.82 0.47 -11.71
N TYR A 3 -12.82 0.99 -11.03
CA TYR A 3 -12.50 2.39 -11.04
C TYR A 3 -11.04 2.61 -10.66
N LEU A 4 -10.39 3.54 -11.34
CA LEU A 4 -9.01 3.94 -11.02
C LEU A 4 -8.92 5.45 -11.00
N SER A 5 -8.40 6.01 -9.91
CA SER A 5 -7.98 7.40 -9.83
C SER A 5 -6.49 7.45 -9.56
N LEU A 6 -5.78 8.28 -10.30
CA LEU A 6 -4.33 8.36 -10.20
C LEU A 6 -3.90 9.82 -10.28
N THR A 7 -3.05 10.24 -9.36
CA THR A 7 -2.40 11.55 -9.37
C THR A 7 -0.91 11.36 -9.28
N LYS A 8 -0.17 12.00 -10.20
CA LYS A 8 1.29 11.98 -10.19
C LYS A 8 1.79 13.42 -10.16
N LYS A 9 2.77 13.69 -9.30
CA LYS A 9 3.38 15.01 -9.19
C LYS A 9 4.89 14.87 -9.09
N ILE A 10 5.59 15.71 -9.86
CA ILE A 10 7.05 15.77 -9.85
C ILE A 10 7.43 17.09 -9.20
N TYR A 11 8.16 17.03 -8.08
CA TYR A 11 8.60 18.22 -7.35
C TYR A 11 9.85 18.85 -7.99
N ASN A 12 10.77 18.01 -8.47
CA ASN A 12 12.00 18.43 -9.11
C ASN A 12 12.56 17.25 -9.92
N ALA A 13 13.78 17.37 -10.43
CA ALA A 13 14.39 16.34 -11.28
C ALA A 13 14.55 14.98 -10.60
N SER A 14 14.63 14.96 -9.25
CA SER A 14 14.92 13.75 -8.51
C SER A 14 13.81 13.29 -7.56
N GLN A 15 12.76 14.08 -7.35
CA GLN A 15 11.78 13.78 -6.34
C GLN A 15 10.35 13.99 -6.84
N GLY A 16 9.48 13.05 -6.51
CA GLY A 16 8.07 13.13 -6.85
C GLY A 16 7.22 12.16 -6.06
N TYR A 17 5.91 12.20 -6.27
CA TYR A 17 5.01 11.23 -5.68
C TYR A 17 3.96 10.79 -6.69
N ILE A 18 3.37 9.64 -6.38
CA ILE A 18 2.19 9.14 -7.06
C ILE A 18 1.20 8.70 -5.98
N ASN A 19 -0.06 9.02 -6.15
CA ASN A 19 -1.11 8.49 -5.30
C ASN A 19 -2.32 8.10 -6.14
N GLY A 20 -3.17 7.27 -5.57
CA GLY A 20 -4.35 6.86 -6.30
C GLY A 20 -5.27 6.01 -5.45
N SER A 21 -6.40 5.68 -6.06
CA SER A 21 -7.41 4.79 -5.50
C SER A 21 -7.86 3.82 -6.56
N ILE A 22 -7.98 2.55 -6.18
CA ILE A 22 -8.51 1.49 -7.05
C ILE A 22 -9.71 0.90 -6.34
N ILE A 23 -10.85 0.86 -7.04
CA ILE A 23 -12.05 0.15 -6.58
C ILE A 23 -12.18 -1.11 -7.43
N PHE A 24 -12.24 -2.25 -6.75
CA PHE A 24 -12.30 -3.56 -7.37
C PHE A 24 -13.75 -3.97 -7.63
N GLU A 25 -13.94 -5.05 -8.38
CA GLU A 25 -15.28 -5.53 -8.73
C GLU A 25 -16.13 -5.91 -7.52
N ASN A 26 -15.48 -6.34 -6.42
CA ASN A 26 -16.17 -6.66 -5.17
C ASN A 26 -16.41 -5.44 -4.27
N ASN A 27 -16.18 -4.22 -4.77
CA ASN A 27 -16.29 -2.96 -4.04
C ASN A 27 -15.24 -2.76 -2.96
N HIS A 28 -14.25 -3.62 -2.86
CA HIS A 28 -13.08 -3.34 -2.04
C HIS A 28 -12.26 -2.21 -2.67
N ARG A 29 -11.44 -1.55 -1.85
CA ARG A 29 -10.72 -0.36 -2.28
C ARG A 29 -9.27 -0.41 -1.80
N LEU A 30 -8.35 -0.04 -2.68
CA LEU A 30 -6.96 0.22 -2.33
C LEU A 30 -6.67 1.70 -2.52
N ASP A 31 -6.27 2.37 -1.45
CA ASP A 31 -5.71 3.72 -1.50
C ASP A 31 -4.21 3.60 -1.33
N PHE A 32 -3.43 4.29 -2.17
CA PHE A 32 -1.99 4.19 -2.08
C PHE A 32 -1.31 5.53 -2.34
N ILE A 33 -0.12 5.69 -1.75
CA ILE A 33 0.77 6.80 -2.02
C ILE A 33 2.21 6.27 -2.00
N GLU A 34 3.04 6.76 -2.93
CA GLU A 34 4.47 6.53 -2.97
C GLU A 34 5.17 7.87 -3.17
N VAL A 35 6.14 8.16 -2.31
CA VAL A 35 7.04 9.31 -2.48
C VAL A 35 8.41 8.74 -2.77
N LYS A 36 8.99 9.13 -3.89
CA LYS A 36 10.26 8.59 -4.37
C LYS A 36 11.28 9.68 -4.64
N ASN A 37 12.54 9.32 -4.44
CA ASN A 37 13.69 10.07 -4.90
C ASN A 37 14.42 9.21 -5.92
N THR A 38 14.66 9.74 -7.13
CA THR A 38 15.30 8.97 -8.20
C THR A 38 16.75 8.61 -7.88
N ASP A 39 17.36 9.30 -6.92
CA ASP A 39 18.74 9.03 -6.50
C ASP A 39 18.85 7.87 -5.53
N THR A 40 17.73 7.34 -5.04
CA THR A 40 17.72 6.22 -4.10
C THR A 40 16.70 5.17 -4.54
N ILE A 41 17.01 3.89 -4.29
CA ILE A 41 16.11 2.80 -4.64
C ILE A 41 14.93 2.70 -3.69
N PRO A 42 15.10 2.77 -2.35
CA PRO A 42 13.95 2.70 -1.45
C PRO A 42 13.04 3.93 -1.58
N LYS A 43 11.75 3.72 -1.41
CA LYS A 43 10.79 4.83 -1.35
C LYS A 43 11.05 5.65 -0.09
N ILE A 44 10.92 6.99 -0.19
CA ILE A 44 11.00 7.86 0.97
C ILE A 44 9.84 7.59 1.90
N LYS A 45 8.65 7.44 1.32
CA LYS A 45 7.41 7.18 2.05
C LYS A 45 6.50 6.34 1.18
N TYR A 46 5.80 5.40 1.80
CA TYR A 46 4.74 4.69 1.09
C TYR A 46 3.64 4.29 2.07
N ARG A 47 2.45 4.11 1.51
CA ARG A 47 1.31 3.50 2.19
C ARG A 47 0.44 2.82 1.16
N TYR A 48 0.08 1.56 1.42
CA TYR A 48 -0.88 0.81 0.63
C TYR A 48 -1.96 0.33 1.59
N HIS A 49 -3.14 0.94 1.50
CA HIS A 49 -4.23 0.71 2.44
C HIS A 49 -5.39 0.02 1.72
N TYR A 50 -5.57 -1.26 2.00
CA TYR A 50 -6.60 -2.08 1.41
C TYR A 50 -7.76 -2.25 2.38
N MET A 51 -8.98 -1.92 1.89
CA MET A 51 -10.19 -1.85 2.71
C MET A 51 -11.31 -2.64 2.05
N ASN A 52 -12.25 -3.11 2.87
CA ASN A 52 -13.49 -3.68 2.34
C ASN A 52 -14.45 -2.57 1.89
N GLU A 53 -15.65 -2.94 1.46
CA GLU A 53 -16.64 -1.99 0.95
C GLU A 53 -17.14 -1.01 2.03
N ALA A 54 -17.05 -1.38 3.31
CA ALA A 54 -17.41 -0.51 4.43
C ALA A 54 -16.21 0.37 4.86
N GLN A 55 -15.11 0.35 4.10
CA GLN A 55 -13.88 1.07 4.37
C GLN A 55 -13.19 0.62 5.66
N ILE A 56 -13.41 -0.62 6.06
CA ILE A 56 -12.69 -1.24 7.16
C ILE A 56 -11.41 -1.85 6.63
N MET A 57 -10.29 -1.56 7.30
CA MET A 57 -8.97 -2.04 6.89
C MET A 57 -8.91 -3.56 6.85
N ILE A 58 -8.43 -4.10 5.73
CA ILE A 58 -8.08 -5.51 5.61
C ILE A 58 -6.58 -5.66 5.88
N PHE A 59 -5.75 -4.82 5.23
CA PHE A 59 -4.34 -4.70 5.57
C PHE A 59 -3.81 -3.33 5.14
N ARG A 60 -2.67 -2.95 5.70
CA ARG A 60 -1.98 -1.72 5.30
C ARG A 60 -0.48 -1.91 5.44
N TYR A 61 0.24 -1.66 4.35
CA TYR A 61 1.70 -1.55 4.37
C TYR A 61 2.09 -0.08 4.44
N ASP A 62 3.02 0.27 5.32
CA ASP A 62 3.60 1.60 5.33
C ASP A 62 4.96 1.61 6.01
N ASN A 63 5.67 2.73 5.90
CA ASN A 63 6.97 2.93 6.55
C ASN A 63 6.97 4.12 7.50
N ALA A 64 5.82 4.48 8.06
CA ALA A 64 5.76 5.49 9.10
C ALA A 64 6.58 5.03 10.32
N PRO A 65 7.39 5.91 10.94
CA PRO A 65 8.33 5.49 11.99
C PRO A 65 7.68 5.38 13.37
N HIS A 66 6.67 4.50 13.51
CA HIS A 66 5.90 4.39 14.74
C HIS A 66 6.18 3.12 15.55
N HIS A 67 6.63 2.05 14.92
CA HIS A 67 6.77 0.74 15.57
C HIS A 67 8.22 0.32 15.59
N VAL A 68 9.02 1.01 16.42
CA VAL A 68 10.47 0.78 16.50
C VAL A 68 10.83 -0.61 17.00
N GLU A 69 9.91 -1.27 17.70
CA GLU A 69 10.11 -2.62 18.21
C GLU A 69 10.07 -3.70 17.13
N ILE A 70 9.59 -3.37 15.95
CA ILE A 70 9.49 -4.33 14.85
C ILE A 70 10.83 -4.45 14.14
N VAL A 71 11.28 -5.69 13.89
CA VAL A 71 12.58 -5.97 13.30
C VAL A 71 12.80 -5.28 11.96
N SER A 72 11.75 -5.17 11.15
CA SER A 72 11.82 -4.54 9.82
C SER A 72 11.67 -3.03 9.86
N PHE A 73 11.65 -2.40 11.05
CA PHE A 73 11.48 -0.95 11.18
C PHE A 73 12.31 -0.19 10.14
N PRO A 74 11.74 0.83 9.46
CA PRO A 74 10.41 1.40 9.65
C PRO A 74 9.30 0.66 8.89
N HIS A 75 9.61 -0.38 8.14
CA HIS A 75 8.66 -1.12 7.31
C HIS A 75 7.79 -2.02 8.18
N HIS A 76 6.49 -1.97 8.00
CA HIS A 76 5.59 -2.83 8.73
C HIS A 76 4.29 -3.03 7.96
N LYS A 77 3.55 -4.06 8.36
CA LYS A 77 2.26 -4.41 7.81
C LYS A 77 1.23 -4.45 8.93
N HIS A 78 0.18 -3.64 8.82
CA HIS A 78 -0.97 -3.73 9.71
C HIS A 78 -1.95 -4.76 9.16
N GLU A 79 -2.41 -5.65 10.03
CA GLU A 79 -3.55 -6.53 9.76
C GLU A 79 -4.63 -6.25 10.81
N VAL A 80 -5.79 -6.89 10.71
CA VAL A 80 -6.95 -6.54 11.54
C VAL A 80 -6.62 -6.56 13.03
N ASP A 81 -5.85 -7.56 13.49
CA ASP A 81 -5.58 -7.77 14.90
C ASP A 81 -4.10 -7.62 15.26
N ASP A 82 -3.23 -7.25 14.32
CA ASP A 82 -1.81 -7.32 14.56
C ASP A 82 -1.01 -6.39 13.67
N ILE A 83 0.24 -6.15 14.07
CA ILE A 83 1.22 -5.43 13.26
C ILE A 83 2.39 -6.37 13.06
N LYS A 84 2.76 -6.63 11.81
CA LYS A 84 3.77 -7.60 11.46
C LYS A 84 4.97 -6.93 10.81
N GLU A 85 6.12 -7.60 10.90
CA GLU A 85 7.29 -7.21 10.13
C GLU A 85 7.01 -7.39 8.65
N SER A 86 7.66 -6.59 7.82
CA SER A 86 7.50 -6.63 6.37
C SER A 86 8.71 -5.99 5.72
N LEU A 87 9.07 -6.46 4.54
CA LEU A 87 9.97 -5.71 3.66
C LEU A 87 9.16 -4.65 2.91
N GLU A 88 9.84 -3.70 2.30
CA GLU A 88 9.17 -2.69 1.48
C GLU A 88 8.52 -3.39 0.28
N PRO A 89 7.18 -3.34 0.14
CA PRO A 89 6.53 -3.94 -1.01
C PRO A 89 6.52 -2.99 -2.21
N SER A 90 6.31 -3.55 -3.39
CA SER A 90 5.95 -2.79 -4.57
C SER A 90 4.43 -2.78 -4.72
N LEU A 91 3.91 -1.84 -5.53
CA LEU A 91 2.48 -1.83 -5.85
C LEU A 91 2.06 -3.14 -6.51
N ASP A 92 2.89 -3.69 -7.39
CA ASP A 92 2.59 -4.96 -8.06
C ASP A 92 2.45 -6.10 -7.06
N GLU A 93 3.32 -6.16 -6.05
CA GLU A 93 3.23 -7.19 -5.00
C GLU A 93 1.95 -7.03 -4.19
N VAL A 94 1.56 -5.80 -3.87
CA VAL A 94 0.32 -5.52 -3.14
C VAL A 94 -0.89 -5.96 -3.97
N LEU A 95 -0.91 -5.63 -5.25
CA LEU A 95 -2.00 -6.01 -6.14
C LEU A 95 -2.10 -7.53 -6.28
N LEU A 96 -0.96 -8.22 -6.31
CA LEU A 96 -0.95 -9.68 -6.35
C LEU A 96 -1.54 -10.29 -5.08
N GLU A 97 -1.18 -9.74 -3.92
CA GLU A 97 -1.74 -10.20 -2.65
C GLU A 97 -3.26 -10.01 -2.61
N ILE A 98 -3.74 -8.86 -3.08
CA ILE A 98 -5.19 -8.58 -3.14
C ILE A 98 -5.88 -9.61 -4.04
N ALA A 99 -5.32 -9.89 -5.21
CA ALA A 99 -5.88 -10.88 -6.12
C ALA A 99 -5.96 -12.26 -5.49
N GLN A 100 -4.93 -12.65 -4.74
CA GLN A 100 -4.92 -13.94 -4.04
C GLN A 100 -5.97 -14.00 -2.94
N LYS A 101 -6.15 -12.93 -2.18
CA LYS A 101 -7.17 -12.86 -1.13
C LYS A 101 -8.58 -12.93 -1.73
N GLN A 102 -8.82 -12.28 -2.85
CA GLN A 102 -10.12 -12.31 -3.51
C GLN A 102 -10.44 -13.72 -4.01
N ARG A 103 -9.46 -14.46 -4.51
CA ARG A 103 -9.66 -15.84 -4.92
C ARG A 103 -9.99 -16.76 -3.75
N ASN A 104 -9.39 -16.52 -2.60
CA ASN A 104 -9.60 -17.36 -1.41
C ASN A 104 -10.95 -17.11 -0.73
N ILE A 105 -11.65 -16.02 -1.06
CA ILE A 105 -12.96 -15.67 -0.50
C ILE A 105 -14.09 -16.38 -1.26
N LYS A 106 -13.83 -16.92 -2.42
CA LYS A 106 -14.87 -17.60 -3.22
C LYS A 106 -15.38 -18.83 -2.50
N PRO A 107 -16.70 -19.00 -2.48
CA PRO A 107 -17.32 -20.21 -1.93
C PRO A 107 -16.98 -21.47 -2.75
#